data_72e68873f28528fbdfeb20ce238cbea1
#
_entry.id   72e68873f28528fbdfeb20ce238cbea1
#
_cell.length_a   1.000
_cell.length_b   1.000
_cell.length_c   1.000
_cell.angle_alpha   90.00
_cell.angle_beta   90.00
_cell.angle_gamma   90.00
#
_symmetry.space_group_name_H-M   'P 1'
#
loop_
_entity.id
_entity.type
_entity.pdbx_description
1 polymer ?
#
loop_
_entity_poly.entity_id
_entity_poly.type
_entity_poly.pdbx_seq_one_letter_code
_entity_poly.pdbx_strand_id
1 'polypeptide(L)'
;MFILAWGEQTVEVRRIDNINVTVAVKLVTDVFMEFEAPDYSNEGVKAFFDTAINNQDFMNNLAIYGAYLNNSLVGVIATRNEGNHIALFFVDGAYHRQGIGRKLFEVVLENSTSDKLTVNSSPYAKDIYHRLGFEDTDVEQVVTGIRFIPMTYRK
;
A
#
# COMPACT_ATOMS: atom_id res chain seq x y z
N MET A 1 33.54 -6.36 -13.14
CA MET A 1 33.08 -6.02 -12.87
C MET A 1 32.45 -5.19 -12.51
N PHE A 2 32.16 -4.61 -12.06
CA PHE A 2 31.75 -3.63 -11.72
C PHE A 2 30.73 -3.11 -12.27
N ILE A 3 30.48 -3.30 -13.15
CA ILE A 3 29.40 -2.85 -13.84
C ILE A 3 28.13 -3.18 -13.25
N LEU A 4 28.08 -4.19 -12.55
CA LEU A 4 26.90 -4.51 -11.82
C LEU A 4 26.50 -3.44 -10.88
N ALA A 5 27.42 -2.64 -10.50
CA ALA A 5 27.10 -1.59 -9.58
C ALA A 5 26.17 -0.56 -10.18
N TRP A 6 26.12 -0.49 -11.49
CA TRP A 6 25.26 0.50 -12.07
C TRP A 6 23.92 -0.05 -12.29
N GLY A 7 23.89 -1.30 -12.21
CA GLY A 7 22.92 -1.81 -12.62
C GLY A 7 21.79 -2.03 -12.14
N GLU A 8 21.71 -2.85 -11.85
CA GLU A 8 20.54 -3.45 -11.65
C GLU A 8 20.31 -3.66 -10.22
N GLN A 9 19.73 -2.66 -9.56
CA GLN A 9 19.22 -2.86 -8.22
C GLN A 9 17.97 -3.71 -8.34
N THR A 10 18.03 -4.92 -7.85
CA THR A 10 16.91 -5.84 -7.89
C THR A 10 16.01 -5.61 -6.70
N VAL A 11 14.73 -5.37 -6.96
CA VAL A 11 13.71 -5.30 -5.93
C VAL A 11 13.20 -6.70 -5.66
N GLU A 12 13.21 -7.10 -4.40
CA GLU A 12 12.70 -8.38 -3.96
C GLU A 12 11.45 -8.17 -3.11
N VAL A 13 10.36 -8.87 -3.43
CA VAL A 13 9.13 -8.79 -2.64
C VAL A 13 9.03 -10.03 -1.75
N ARG A 14 8.81 -9.79 -0.45
CA ARG A 14 8.72 -10.86 0.55
C ARG A 14 7.47 -10.70 1.40
N ARG A 15 6.92 -11.82 1.84
CA ARG A 15 5.88 -11.80 2.85
C ARG A 15 6.45 -11.31 4.18
N ILE A 16 5.74 -10.41 4.84
CA ILE A 16 6.10 -9.93 6.18
C ILE A 16 5.17 -10.57 7.20
N ASP A 17 5.74 -11.29 8.16
CA ASP A 17 4.98 -11.89 9.24
C ASP A 17 4.81 -10.93 10.42
N ASN A 18 4.01 -11.34 11.41
CA ASN A 18 3.71 -10.50 12.56
C ASN A 18 4.94 -10.13 13.41
N ILE A 19 6.00 -10.94 13.35
CA ILE A 19 7.21 -10.69 14.12
C ILE A 19 7.97 -9.51 13.55
N ASN A 20 7.93 -9.35 12.23
CA ASN A 20 8.68 -8.31 11.52
C ASN A 20 7.82 -7.10 11.13
N VAL A 21 6.59 -7.01 11.64
CA VAL A 21 5.63 -5.99 11.24
C VAL A 21 6.06 -4.56 11.65
N THR A 22 6.87 -4.42 12.68
CA THR A 22 7.28 -3.11 13.21
C THR A 22 7.93 -2.22 12.14
N VAL A 23 8.80 -2.80 11.31
CA VAL A 23 9.47 -2.05 10.24
C VAL A 23 8.45 -1.60 9.19
N ALA A 24 7.50 -2.47 8.86
CA ALA A 24 6.43 -2.12 7.91
C ALA A 24 5.55 -1.00 8.46
N VAL A 25 5.19 -1.07 9.73
CA VAL A 25 4.37 -0.03 10.39
C VAL A 25 5.09 1.31 10.36
N LYS A 26 6.39 1.32 10.60
CA LYS A 26 7.17 2.57 10.54
C LYS A 26 7.13 3.17 9.13
N LEU A 27 7.34 2.36 8.10
CA LEU A 27 7.31 2.85 6.72
C LEU A 27 5.93 3.40 6.38
N VAL A 28 4.87 2.64 6.69
CA VAL A 28 3.48 3.07 6.43
C VAL A 28 3.20 4.40 7.12
N THR A 29 3.58 4.53 8.40
CA THR A 29 3.37 5.76 9.16
C THR A 29 4.08 6.95 8.52
N ASP A 30 5.36 6.79 8.18
CA ASP A 30 6.15 7.88 7.61
C ASP A 30 5.59 8.33 6.26
N VAL A 31 5.26 7.38 5.39
CA VAL A 31 4.73 7.70 4.06
C VAL A 31 3.32 8.29 4.14
N PHE A 32 2.46 7.73 5.00
CA PHE A 32 1.13 8.28 5.21
C PHE A 32 1.19 9.74 5.67
N MET A 33 2.03 10.02 6.65
CA MET A 33 2.15 11.37 7.19
C MET A 33 2.69 12.36 6.16
N GLU A 34 3.59 11.93 5.29
CA GLU A 34 4.19 12.80 4.28
C GLU A 34 3.23 13.09 3.12
N PHE A 35 2.55 12.06 2.60
CA PHE A 35 1.83 12.17 1.34
C PHE A 35 0.31 12.19 1.46
N GLU A 36 -0.27 11.54 2.46
CA GLU A 36 -1.72 11.41 2.56
C GLU A 36 -2.35 12.26 3.66
N ALA A 37 -1.70 12.34 4.81
CA ALA A 37 -2.20 13.13 5.92
C ALA A 37 -2.49 14.60 5.58
N PRO A 38 -1.70 15.25 4.68
CA PRO A 38 -2.02 16.64 4.30
C PRO A 38 -3.40 16.83 3.68
N ASP A 39 -3.97 15.78 3.08
CA ASP A 39 -5.32 15.84 2.49
C ASP A 39 -6.43 15.49 3.49
N TYR A 40 -6.08 15.14 4.72
CA TYR A 40 -7.04 14.71 5.73
C TYR A 40 -7.16 15.76 6.82
N SER A 41 -8.36 15.82 7.43
CA SER A 41 -8.54 16.55 8.68
C SER A 41 -7.79 15.87 9.83
N ASN A 42 -7.63 16.57 10.96
CA ASN A 42 -7.04 15.95 12.16
C ASN A 42 -7.84 14.73 12.60
N GLU A 43 -9.17 14.78 12.47
CA GLU A 43 -10.02 13.62 12.74
C GLU A 43 -9.68 12.45 11.83
N GLY A 44 -9.47 12.69 10.54
CA GLY A 44 -9.14 11.66 9.57
C GLY A 44 -7.79 11.03 9.83
N VAL A 45 -6.79 11.82 10.17
CA VAL A 45 -5.47 11.30 10.54
C VAL A 45 -5.58 10.41 11.79
N LYS A 46 -6.28 10.88 12.81
CA LYS A 46 -6.49 10.09 14.03
C LYS A 46 -7.23 8.78 13.71
N ALA A 47 -8.26 8.85 12.86
CA ALA A 47 -9.05 7.69 12.48
C ALA A 47 -8.21 6.64 11.76
N PHE A 48 -7.29 7.07 10.89
CA PHE A 48 -6.40 6.13 10.22
C PHE A 48 -5.57 5.33 11.23
N PHE A 49 -4.99 6.00 12.21
CA PHE A 49 -4.20 5.30 13.23
C PHE A 49 -5.09 4.42 14.12
N ASP A 50 -6.24 4.93 14.56
CA ASP A 50 -7.11 4.20 15.49
C ASP A 50 -7.76 2.97 14.84
N THR A 51 -8.12 3.05 13.55
CA THR A 51 -8.86 1.98 12.88
C THR A 51 -7.95 1.01 12.12
N ALA A 52 -6.71 1.38 11.84
CA ALA A 52 -5.77 0.55 11.09
C ALA A 52 -4.50 0.27 11.88
N ILE A 53 -3.58 1.21 11.93
CA ILE A 53 -2.23 0.98 12.45
C ILE A 53 -2.22 0.52 13.91
N ASN A 54 -3.03 1.15 14.75
CA ASN A 54 -3.13 0.82 16.18
C ASN A 54 -4.26 -0.17 16.49
N ASN A 55 -4.89 -0.72 15.46
CA ASN A 55 -5.94 -1.72 15.63
C ASN A 55 -5.33 -3.11 15.39
N GLN A 56 -5.13 -3.85 16.48
CA GLN A 56 -4.46 -5.14 16.40
C GLN A 56 -5.27 -6.16 15.58
N ASP A 57 -6.59 -6.16 15.71
CA ASP A 57 -7.44 -7.09 14.96
C ASP A 57 -7.37 -6.79 13.46
N PHE A 58 -7.38 -5.52 13.09
CA PHE A 58 -7.22 -5.13 11.70
C PHE A 58 -5.86 -5.60 11.16
N MET A 59 -4.78 -5.30 11.87
CA MET A 59 -3.43 -5.65 11.43
C MET A 59 -3.22 -7.16 11.36
N ASN A 60 -3.77 -7.91 12.30
CA ASN A 60 -3.61 -9.37 12.33
C ASN A 60 -4.31 -10.07 11.17
N ASN A 61 -5.31 -9.44 10.56
CA ASN A 61 -6.04 -10.02 9.44
C ASN A 61 -5.47 -9.65 8.08
N LEU A 62 -4.36 -8.90 8.04
CA LEU A 62 -3.75 -8.51 6.80
C LEU A 62 -2.72 -9.52 6.32
N ALA A 63 -2.68 -9.72 5.00
CA ALA A 63 -1.55 -10.34 4.34
C ALA A 63 -0.61 -9.22 3.89
N ILE A 64 0.57 -9.12 4.47
CA ILE A 64 1.49 -8.01 4.28
C ILE A 64 2.68 -8.47 3.46
N TYR A 65 3.01 -7.68 2.41
CA TYR A 65 4.19 -7.90 1.58
C TYR A 65 5.06 -6.65 1.58
N GLY A 66 6.36 -6.85 1.64
CA GLY A 66 7.33 -5.79 1.60
C GLY A 66 8.22 -5.88 0.36
N ALA A 67 8.53 -4.74 -0.21
CA ALA A 67 9.53 -4.62 -1.27
C ALA A 67 10.85 -4.20 -0.65
N TYR A 68 11.90 -4.95 -0.96
CA TYR A 68 13.24 -4.73 -0.41
C TYR A 68 14.21 -4.40 -1.53
N LEU A 69 15.01 -3.37 -1.32
CA LEU A 69 16.09 -2.98 -2.20
C LEU A 69 17.38 -3.00 -1.38
N ASN A 70 18.32 -3.87 -1.74
CA ASN A 70 19.55 -4.07 -0.95
C ASN A 70 19.25 -4.35 0.53
N ASN A 71 18.27 -5.21 0.79
CA ASN A 71 17.80 -5.58 2.13
C ASN A 71 17.16 -4.45 2.94
N SER A 72 16.90 -3.29 2.33
CA SER A 72 16.14 -2.21 2.97
C SER A 72 14.71 -2.24 2.51
N LEU A 73 13.78 -2.13 3.45
CA LEU A 73 12.35 -2.06 3.13
C LEU A 73 12.03 -0.70 2.51
N VAL A 74 11.49 -0.71 1.28
CA VAL A 74 11.19 0.51 0.54
C VAL A 74 9.71 0.63 0.15
N GLY A 75 8.92 -0.40 0.37
CA GLY A 75 7.49 -0.35 0.09
C GLY A 75 6.74 -1.46 0.79
N VAL A 76 5.46 -1.23 1.03
CA VAL A 76 4.56 -2.18 1.69
C VAL A 76 3.22 -2.19 0.97
N ILE A 77 2.69 -3.37 0.73
CA ILE A 77 1.30 -3.56 0.33
C ILE A 77 0.68 -4.60 1.24
N ALA A 78 -0.55 -4.39 1.64
CA ALA A 78 -1.27 -5.33 2.49
C ALA A 78 -2.69 -5.51 2.01
N THR A 79 -3.17 -6.74 2.09
CA THR A 79 -4.51 -7.10 1.63
C THR A 79 -5.31 -7.78 2.73
N ARG A 80 -6.62 -7.78 2.56
CA ARG A 80 -7.58 -8.55 3.36
C ARG A 80 -8.61 -9.17 2.41
N ASN A 81 -9.61 -9.86 2.96
CA ASN A 81 -10.66 -10.51 2.17
C ASN A 81 -10.07 -11.49 1.14
N GLU A 82 -9.24 -12.42 1.64
CA GLU A 82 -8.62 -13.47 0.82
C GLU A 82 -7.76 -12.90 -0.32
N GLY A 83 -7.12 -11.76 -0.07
CA GLY A 83 -6.25 -11.10 -1.04
C GLY A 83 -6.98 -10.21 -2.04
N ASN A 84 -8.28 -9.97 -1.85
CA ASN A 84 -9.10 -9.29 -2.86
C ASN A 84 -9.36 -7.80 -2.56
N HIS A 85 -8.90 -7.30 -1.41
CA HIS A 85 -9.01 -5.89 -1.07
C HIS A 85 -7.66 -5.36 -0.60
N ILE A 86 -7.19 -4.30 -1.24
CA ILE A 86 -5.95 -3.64 -0.82
C ILE A 86 -6.29 -2.70 0.33
N ALA A 87 -5.70 -3.00 1.51
CA ALA A 87 -5.94 -2.22 2.72
C ALA A 87 -4.86 -1.17 2.98
N LEU A 88 -3.60 -1.48 2.62
CA LEU A 88 -2.45 -0.57 2.76
C LEU A 88 -1.59 -0.68 1.52
N PHE A 89 -1.09 0.46 1.01
CA PHE A 89 -0.19 0.46 -0.13
C PHE A 89 0.65 1.72 -0.07
N PHE A 90 1.90 1.58 0.34
CA PHE A 90 2.79 2.72 0.59
C PHE A 90 4.20 2.41 0.09
N VAL A 91 4.77 3.34 -0.65
CA VAL A 91 6.15 3.26 -1.15
C VAL A 91 6.92 4.49 -0.66
N ASP A 92 8.12 4.26 -0.12
CA ASP A 92 8.99 5.34 0.35
C ASP A 92 9.16 6.36 -0.77
N GLY A 93 9.01 7.66 -0.41
CA GLY A 93 9.04 8.75 -1.39
C GLY A 93 10.34 8.83 -2.18
N ALA A 94 11.47 8.43 -1.59
CA ALA A 94 12.75 8.42 -2.28
C ALA A 94 12.79 7.41 -3.44
N TYR A 95 11.86 6.47 -3.47
CA TYR A 95 11.83 5.39 -4.44
C TYR A 95 10.58 5.42 -5.34
N HIS A 96 9.86 6.53 -5.35
CA HIS A 96 8.70 6.66 -6.23
C HIS A 96 9.11 6.62 -7.70
N ARG A 97 8.22 6.15 -8.57
CA ARG A 97 8.39 6.08 -10.03
C ARG A 97 9.52 5.15 -10.49
N GLN A 98 9.86 4.16 -9.67
CA GLN A 98 10.89 3.18 -10.01
C GLN A 98 10.33 1.76 -10.18
N GLY A 99 9.00 1.64 -10.31
CA GLY A 99 8.35 0.35 -10.54
C GLY A 99 8.13 -0.50 -9.29
N ILE A 100 8.44 0.02 -8.10
CA ILE A 100 8.29 -0.73 -6.85
C ILE A 100 6.81 -1.01 -6.56
N GLY A 101 5.97 0.00 -6.71
CA GLY A 101 4.53 -0.18 -6.51
C GLY A 101 3.94 -1.22 -7.44
N ARG A 102 4.37 -1.24 -8.70
CA ARG A 102 3.89 -2.23 -9.65
C ARG A 102 4.32 -3.64 -9.27
N LYS A 103 5.55 -3.83 -8.80
CA LYS A 103 6.00 -5.15 -8.35
C LYS A 103 5.22 -5.66 -7.15
N LEU A 104 4.91 -4.78 -6.21
CA LEU A 104 4.06 -5.12 -5.08
C LEU A 104 2.64 -5.50 -5.55
N PHE A 105 2.10 -4.71 -6.46
CA PHE A 105 0.77 -4.99 -7.00
C PHE A 105 0.72 -6.33 -7.75
N GLU A 106 1.76 -6.66 -8.51
CA GLU A 106 1.84 -7.94 -9.22
C GLU A 106 1.77 -9.12 -8.25
N VAL A 107 2.43 -9.04 -7.10
CA VAL A 107 2.35 -10.09 -6.08
C VAL A 107 0.93 -10.22 -5.53
N VAL A 108 0.23 -9.11 -5.33
CA VAL A 108 -1.17 -9.14 -4.91
C VAL A 108 -2.04 -9.81 -5.97
N LEU A 109 -1.81 -9.50 -7.25
CA LEU A 109 -2.56 -10.14 -8.35
C LEU A 109 -2.35 -11.66 -8.36
N GLU A 110 -1.11 -12.12 -8.14
CA GLU A 110 -0.81 -13.54 -8.12
C GLU A 110 -1.47 -14.29 -6.95
N ASN A 111 -1.70 -13.59 -5.84
CA ASN A 111 -2.22 -14.20 -4.61
C ASN A 111 -3.69 -13.94 -4.36
N SER A 112 -4.35 -13.14 -5.18
CA SER A 112 -5.77 -12.87 -5.01
C SER A 112 -6.61 -14.03 -5.55
N THR A 113 -7.77 -14.22 -4.93
CA THR A 113 -8.64 -15.37 -5.23
C THR A 113 -9.82 -15.03 -6.13
N SER A 114 -10.11 -13.74 -6.32
CA SER A 114 -11.22 -13.26 -7.15
C SER A 114 -10.70 -12.73 -8.49
N ASP A 115 -11.58 -12.58 -9.45
CA ASP A 115 -11.29 -11.94 -10.73
C ASP A 115 -11.28 -10.41 -10.63
N LYS A 116 -11.56 -9.86 -9.46
CA LYS A 116 -11.48 -8.41 -9.24
C LYS A 116 -10.87 -8.10 -7.87
N LEU A 117 -10.20 -6.95 -7.82
CA LEU A 117 -9.63 -6.42 -6.61
C LEU A 117 -10.26 -5.06 -6.32
N THR A 118 -10.44 -4.76 -5.06
CA THR A 118 -10.98 -3.47 -4.63
C THR A 118 -9.98 -2.70 -3.79
N VAL A 119 -10.15 -1.39 -3.76
CA VAL A 119 -9.38 -0.48 -2.91
C VAL A 119 -10.22 0.74 -2.60
N ASN A 120 -9.98 1.35 -1.45
CA ASN A 120 -10.47 2.68 -1.15
C ASN A 120 -9.27 3.62 -1.23
N SER A 121 -9.14 4.30 -2.37
CA SER A 121 -7.97 5.13 -2.65
C SER A 121 -8.02 6.44 -1.90
N SER A 122 -6.89 6.85 -1.30
CA SER A 122 -6.75 8.23 -0.86
C SER A 122 -6.79 9.18 -2.07
N PRO A 123 -7.11 10.47 -1.87
CA PRO A 123 -7.03 11.44 -2.96
C PRO A 123 -5.63 11.50 -3.58
N TYR A 124 -4.58 11.38 -2.76
CA TYR A 124 -3.21 11.37 -3.23
C TYR A 124 -2.92 10.21 -4.18
N ALA A 125 -3.40 9.01 -3.86
CA ALA A 125 -3.06 7.79 -4.59
C ALA A 125 -3.95 7.53 -5.82
N LYS A 126 -4.98 8.34 -6.03
CA LYS A 126 -5.95 8.15 -7.12
C LYS A 126 -5.30 7.89 -8.47
N ASP A 127 -4.36 8.74 -8.87
CA ASP A 127 -3.72 8.62 -10.18
C ASP A 127 -2.83 7.38 -10.26
N ILE A 128 -2.25 6.96 -9.15
CA ILE A 128 -1.43 5.76 -9.07
C ILE A 128 -2.30 4.53 -9.36
N TYR A 129 -3.46 4.44 -8.70
CA TYR A 129 -4.38 3.32 -8.94
C TYR A 129 -4.94 3.33 -10.36
N HIS A 130 -5.26 4.50 -10.91
CA HIS A 130 -5.70 4.58 -12.31
C HIS A 130 -4.62 4.04 -13.25
N ARG A 131 -3.35 4.37 -13.02
CA ARG A 131 -2.25 3.86 -13.86
C ARG A 131 -2.05 2.35 -13.71
N LEU A 132 -2.40 1.78 -12.57
CA LEU A 132 -2.36 0.33 -12.38
C LEU A 132 -3.53 -0.38 -13.08
N GLY A 133 -4.56 0.35 -13.47
CA GLY A 133 -5.73 -0.22 -14.15
C GLY A 133 -7.01 -0.24 -13.34
N PHE A 134 -7.02 0.39 -12.18
CA PHE A 134 -8.24 0.53 -11.38
C PHE A 134 -9.17 1.58 -11.98
N GLU A 135 -10.46 1.39 -11.81
CA GLU A 135 -11.50 2.33 -12.20
C GLU A 135 -12.32 2.73 -10.98
N ASP A 136 -12.75 3.99 -10.93
CA ASP A 136 -13.63 4.47 -9.87
C ASP A 136 -14.96 3.76 -9.96
N THR A 137 -15.46 3.29 -8.82
CA THR A 137 -16.79 2.67 -8.74
C THR A 137 -17.81 3.56 -8.01
N ASP A 138 -17.34 4.65 -7.42
CA ASP A 138 -18.20 5.65 -6.78
C ASP A 138 -17.42 6.97 -6.69
N VAL A 139 -18.11 8.03 -6.27
CA VAL A 139 -17.51 9.34 -6.03
C VAL A 139 -16.71 9.32 -4.74
N GLU A 140 -15.89 10.36 -4.55
CA GLU A 140 -15.15 10.55 -3.32
C GLU A 140 -16.08 10.62 -2.12
N GLN A 141 -15.71 9.95 -1.05
CA GLN A 141 -16.46 9.85 0.19
C GLN A 141 -15.60 10.26 1.38
N VAL A 142 -16.26 10.64 2.47
CA VAL A 142 -15.57 10.96 3.73
C VAL A 142 -16.25 10.21 4.86
N VAL A 143 -15.48 9.43 5.61
CA VAL A 143 -15.96 8.72 6.79
C VAL A 143 -15.00 9.01 7.93
N THR A 144 -15.50 9.63 9.00
CA THR A 144 -14.69 10.03 10.17
C THR A 144 -13.42 10.81 9.77
N GLY A 145 -13.55 11.68 8.76
CA GLY A 145 -12.45 12.50 8.26
C GLY A 145 -11.52 11.81 7.27
N ILE A 146 -11.68 10.51 7.05
CA ILE A 146 -10.91 9.78 6.03
C ILE A 146 -11.58 9.98 4.68
N ARG A 147 -10.83 10.54 3.74
CA ARG A 147 -11.29 10.77 2.37
C ARG A 147 -10.86 9.61 1.49
N PHE A 148 -11.78 9.06 0.72
CA PHE A 148 -11.43 7.95 -0.17
C PHE A 148 -12.33 7.86 -1.39
N ILE A 149 -11.81 7.25 -2.44
CA ILE A 149 -12.53 6.95 -3.68
C ILE A 149 -12.54 5.42 -3.83
N PRO A 150 -13.73 4.78 -3.81
CA PRO A 150 -13.81 3.34 -4.08
C PRO A 150 -13.41 3.03 -5.52
N MET A 151 -12.55 2.05 -5.68
CA MET A 151 -12.05 1.65 -6.99
C MET A 151 -11.99 0.14 -7.14
N THR A 152 -12.08 -0.34 -8.37
CA THR A 152 -12.00 -1.76 -8.69
C THR A 152 -11.06 -2.00 -9.86
N TYR A 153 -10.25 -3.05 -9.72
CA TYR A 153 -9.44 -3.60 -10.80
C TYR A 153 -10.05 -4.93 -11.23
N ARG A 154 -10.19 -5.17 -12.53
CA ARG A 154 -10.69 -6.44 -13.06
C ARG A 154 -9.55 -7.15 -13.78
N LYS A 155 -9.32 -8.40 -13.41
CA LYS A 155 -8.32 -9.23 -14.05
C LYS A 155 -8.69 -9.57 -15.49
#